data_5e6f6bf87ff4409657aaf9c2e4c135e8
#
_entry.id   5e6f6bf87ff4409657aaf9c2e4c135e8
#
_cell.length_a   1.000
_cell.length_b   1.000
_cell.length_c   1.000
_cell.angle_alpha   90.00
_cell.angle_beta   90.00
_cell.angle_gamma   90.00
#
_symmetry.space_group_name_H-M   'P 1'
#
loop_
_entity.id
_entity.type
_entity.pdbx_description
1 polymer ?
#
loop_
_entity_poly.entity_id
_entity_poly.type
_entity_poly.pdbx_seq_one_letter_code
_entity_poly.pdbx_strand_id
1 'polypeptide(L)'
;MGFLSSPRIFNPDRKKMQASPIRIPTVSNDTDWDFCFHLSQQAKKPAYQQRDELYSSSGSGESEEDTKATEEMAVGCMSLPEDKLAQSQKKIAQLIKKKMNIQANKELIRRVILSRIIFGEEHWKCAQALASLAYGYLTLRGLPAQAKKHAESARSTLLTWKEKTTSNTEKKEILEALVMLYYTVGVAWLLQNHGREAYFNLQKAERNMKDLKELCEGSVHRLQVSEKDLTIALGRASLAVHRLNLALAYFEKAIGNVIAARGDRTSDLVSLYEEIAQIEQLRRNHDQAIQYLQQAYSICVSLFTEASPQTAEASALLAKAHALSGEAQHRDAVEIYFIKSISAYQATLGPTDYETLTTIEEFCKWLVQNGEKQEAYRLLKASLKSQVISYGDCSDKVAETFYNMGRICFAKGDLRKAIQLLRKCLMIQILLYGREHSKSRDTKDLLTLMQRASSHSSRWRRETIPGRRHCICKGTEA
;
A
#
# COMPACT_ATOMS: atom_id res chain seq x y z
N MET A 1 1.43 -16.37 -43.21
CA MET A 1 2.56 -17.28 -42.88
C MET A 1 2.82 -17.13 -41.40
N GLY A 2 2.49 -18.17 -40.66
CA GLY A 2 2.50 -18.20 -39.23
C GLY A 2 3.88 -18.49 -38.64
N PHE A 3 4.05 -18.11 -37.40
CA PHE A 3 4.96 -18.80 -36.47
C PHE A 3 4.28 -18.97 -35.13
N LEU A 4 3.88 -20.20 -34.89
CA LEU A 4 3.53 -20.77 -33.62
C LEU A 4 4.80 -20.89 -32.75
N SER A 5 4.78 -20.41 -31.52
CA SER A 5 5.76 -20.76 -30.52
C SER A 5 5.09 -21.47 -29.33
N SER A 6 5.60 -22.65 -29.09
CA SER A 6 5.16 -23.69 -28.15
C SER A 6 5.24 -23.28 -26.67
N PRO A 7 4.47 -23.95 -25.78
CA PRO A 7 4.48 -23.71 -24.34
C PRO A 7 5.71 -24.37 -23.67
N ARG A 8 6.38 -23.63 -22.79
CA ARG A 8 7.47 -24.15 -21.97
C ARG A 8 6.96 -25.01 -20.84
N ILE A 9 7.44 -26.22 -20.83
CA ILE A 9 7.27 -27.28 -19.84
C ILE A 9 7.79 -26.84 -18.46
N PHE A 10 6.96 -26.95 -17.45
CA PHE A 10 7.33 -26.81 -16.02
C PHE A 10 8.22 -27.99 -15.59
N ASN A 11 9.39 -27.69 -15.02
CA ASN A 11 10.28 -28.68 -14.42
C ASN A 11 10.17 -28.61 -12.89
N PRO A 12 9.76 -29.69 -12.18
CA PRO A 12 9.42 -29.65 -10.75
C PRO A 12 10.58 -29.96 -9.79
N ASP A 13 11.84 -29.85 -10.17
CA ASP A 13 12.97 -30.14 -9.27
C ASP A 13 13.73 -28.89 -8.85
N ARG A 14 13.19 -28.12 -7.86
CA ARG A 14 13.96 -27.20 -7.05
C ARG A 14 14.08 -27.72 -5.63
N LYS A 15 15.25 -28.27 -5.33
CA LYS A 15 15.71 -28.58 -3.96
C LYS A 15 15.48 -27.37 -3.05
N LYS A 16 14.77 -27.61 -1.95
CA LYS A 16 14.56 -26.67 -0.84
C LYS A 16 15.92 -26.27 -0.26
N MET A 17 16.36 -25.04 -0.51
CA MET A 17 17.33 -24.38 0.33
C MET A 17 16.61 -23.98 1.62
N GLN A 18 16.99 -24.57 2.73
CA GLN A 18 16.62 -24.14 4.08
C GLN A 18 17.30 -22.78 4.34
N ALA A 19 16.56 -21.71 4.16
CA ALA A 19 16.89 -20.44 4.76
C ALA A 19 16.52 -20.54 6.25
N SER A 20 17.47 -20.22 7.13
CA SER A 20 17.23 -20.07 8.55
C SER A 20 16.06 -19.14 8.78
N PRO A 21 15.07 -19.48 9.62
CA PRO A 21 13.91 -18.63 9.81
C PRO A 21 14.36 -17.35 10.51
N ILE A 22 14.34 -16.23 9.79
CA ILE A 22 14.24 -14.92 10.42
C ILE A 22 12.95 -14.98 11.21
N ARG A 23 13.05 -15.03 12.54
CA ARG A 23 11.89 -14.87 13.43
C ARG A 23 11.39 -13.43 13.27
N ILE A 24 10.51 -13.24 12.33
CA ILE A 24 9.54 -12.13 12.39
C ILE A 24 8.70 -12.46 13.63
N PRO A 25 8.57 -11.59 14.63
CA PRO A 25 7.62 -11.80 15.70
C PRO A 25 6.25 -11.81 15.04
N THR A 26 5.75 -12.99 14.75
CA THR A 26 4.34 -13.21 14.47
C THR A 26 3.64 -12.85 15.77
N VAL A 27 3.03 -11.66 15.80
CA VAL A 27 1.92 -11.41 16.71
C VAL A 27 0.96 -12.55 16.40
N SER A 28 0.86 -13.51 17.33
CA SER A 28 0.10 -14.72 17.11
C SER A 28 -1.35 -14.35 16.92
N ASN A 29 -1.82 -14.36 15.67
CA ASN A 29 -3.21 -14.11 15.30
C ASN A 29 -4.17 -15.16 15.88
N ASP A 30 -3.63 -16.24 16.46
CA ASP A 30 -4.40 -17.33 17.07
C ASP A 30 -4.91 -17.00 18.47
N THR A 31 -4.25 -16.11 19.23
CA THR A 31 -4.68 -15.77 20.59
C THR A 31 -6.03 -15.05 20.65
N ASP A 32 -6.35 -14.20 19.70
CA ASP A 32 -7.66 -13.51 19.66
C ASP A 32 -8.78 -14.49 19.27
N TRP A 33 -8.47 -15.49 18.45
CA TRP A 33 -9.43 -16.51 18.03
C TRP A 33 -9.63 -17.57 19.11
N ASP A 34 -8.58 -18.04 19.77
CA ASP A 34 -8.63 -18.94 20.90
C ASP A 34 -9.36 -18.31 22.09
N PHE A 35 -9.15 -17.01 22.33
CA PHE A 35 -9.88 -16.25 23.33
C PHE A 35 -11.39 -16.22 23.05
N CYS A 36 -11.78 -15.94 21.81
CA CYS A 36 -13.20 -15.99 21.40
C CYS A 36 -13.79 -17.40 21.52
N PHE A 37 -13.01 -18.43 21.22
CA PHE A 37 -13.42 -19.83 21.30
C PHE A 37 -13.57 -20.29 22.76
N HIS A 38 -12.63 -19.96 23.63
CA HIS A 38 -12.72 -20.26 25.07
C HIS A 38 -13.87 -19.55 25.76
N LEU A 39 -14.09 -18.26 25.50
CA LEU A 39 -15.25 -17.53 26.02
C LEU A 39 -16.58 -18.10 25.50
N SER A 40 -16.61 -18.57 24.24
CA SER A 40 -17.76 -19.25 23.67
C SER A 40 -18.07 -20.58 24.33
N GLN A 41 -17.05 -21.35 24.77
CA GLN A 41 -17.24 -22.59 25.52
C GLN A 41 -17.72 -22.32 26.97
N GLN A 42 -17.19 -21.28 27.61
CA GLN A 42 -17.65 -20.87 28.93
C GLN A 42 -19.11 -20.40 28.92
N ALA A 43 -19.57 -19.73 27.87
CA ALA A 43 -20.95 -19.32 27.70
C ALA A 43 -21.97 -20.48 27.51
N LYS A 44 -21.49 -21.70 27.21
CA LYS A 44 -22.34 -22.90 27.12
C LYS A 44 -22.65 -23.54 28.47
N LYS A 45 -22.00 -23.12 29.58
CA LYS A 45 -22.32 -23.58 30.92
C LYS A 45 -23.51 -22.78 31.50
N PRO A 46 -24.51 -23.44 32.10
CA PRO A 46 -25.65 -22.72 32.72
C PRO A 46 -25.17 -21.80 33.83
N ALA A 47 -25.77 -20.63 33.92
CA ALA A 47 -25.37 -19.53 34.83
C ALA A 47 -25.36 -19.88 36.32
N TYR A 48 -26.07 -20.96 36.75
CA TYR A 48 -26.11 -21.36 38.14
C TYR A 48 -24.89 -22.20 38.61
N GLN A 49 -24.13 -22.78 37.69
CA GLN A 49 -22.88 -23.51 38.02
C GLN A 49 -21.65 -22.60 38.18
N GLN A 50 -21.73 -21.32 37.78
CA GLN A 50 -20.64 -20.37 37.96
C GLN A 50 -20.58 -19.70 39.34
N ARG A 51 -21.58 -19.90 40.19
CA ARG A 51 -21.67 -19.21 41.50
C ARG A 51 -20.76 -19.85 42.56
N ASP A 52 -20.50 -21.14 42.47
CA ASP A 52 -19.79 -21.88 43.50
C ASP A 52 -18.26 -21.86 43.40
N GLU A 53 -17.70 -21.50 42.20
CA GLU A 53 -16.25 -21.43 42.03
C GLU A 53 -15.64 -20.06 42.40
N LEU A 54 -16.47 -19.03 42.61
CA LEU A 54 -16.01 -17.64 42.88
C LEU A 54 -15.86 -17.30 44.38
N TYR A 55 -16.30 -18.19 45.30
CA TYR A 55 -16.30 -17.92 46.73
C TYR A 55 -15.24 -18.65 47.57
N SER A 56 -14.35 -19.43 46.96
CA SER A 56 -13.38 -20.24 47.71
C SER A 56 -11.96 -19.68 47.75
N SER A 57 -11.76 -18.39 47.44
CA SER A 57 -10.45 -17.73 47.55
C SER A 57 -10.58 -16.30 48.08
N SER A 58 -10.82 -16.16 49.38
CA SER A 58 -10.64 -14.88 50.05
C SER A 58 -10.00 -15.11 51.43
N GLY A 59 -8.71 -14.81 51.53
CA GLY A 59 -7.96 -14.62 52.75
C GLY A 59 -7.40 -13.19 52.81
N SER A 60 -8.03 -12.40 53.69
CA SER A 60 -7.52 -11.26 54.49
C SER A 60 -6.49 -10.30 53.93
N GLY A 61 -6.86 -9.00 53.90
CA GLY A 61 -5.96 -7.84 53.81
C GLY A 61 -6.76 -6.57 53.48
N GLU A 62 -7.20 -5.85 54.53
CA GLU A 62 -7.97 -4.61 54.41
C GLU A 62 -7.07 -3.41 54.10
N SER A 63 -7.44 -2.61 53.07
CA SER A 63 -7.11 -1.20 52.95
C SER A 63 -8.29 -0.44 52.30
N GLU A 64 -8.68 0.71 52.91
CA GLU A 64 -9.88 1.47 52.58
C GLU A 64 -9.95 2.11 51.18
N GLU A 65 -8.91 2.02 50.36
CA GLU A 65 -8.93 2.46 48.95
C GLU A 65 -9.50 1.42 47.97
N ASP A 66 -9.57 0.14 48.34
CA ASP A 66 -10.10 -0.93 47.50
C ASP A 66 -11.62 -1.03 47.48
N THR A 67 -12.31 -0.38 48.41
CA THR A 67 -13.79 -0.46 48.52
C THR A 67 -14.51 0.30 47.41
N LYS A 68 -13.97 1.42 46.90
CA LYS A 68 -14.60 2.15 45.78
C LYS A 68 -14.43 1.43 44.45
N ALA A 69 -13.29 0.81 44.22
CA ALA A 69 -13.04 0.05 42.97
C ALA A 69 -13.84 -1.27 42.93
N THR A 70 -14.09 -1.89 44.11
CA THR A 70 -14.91 -3.10 44.23
C THR A 70 -16.39 -2.80 44.10
N GLU A 71 -16.90 -1.66 44.59
CA GLU A 71 -18.29 -1.24 44.37
C GLU A 71 -18.59 -0.89 42.91
N GLU A 72 -17.69 -0.18 42.21
CA GLU A 72 -17.85 0.06 40.77
C GLU A 72 -17.77 -1.24 39.94
N MET A 73 -16.99 -2.22 40.35
CA MET A 73 -16.91 -3.53 39.69
C MET A 73 -18.13 -4.40 40.02
N ALA A 74 -18.66 -4.33 41.22
CA ALA A 74 -19.87 -5.05 41.64
C ALA A 74 -21.14 -4.49 40.98
N VAL A 75 -21.29 -3.17 40.87
CA VAL A 75 -22.38 -2.52 40.12
C VAL A 75 -22.31 -2.85 38.62
N GLY A 76 -21.11 -2.94 38.04
CA GLY A 76 -20.90 -3.38 36.64
C GLY A 76 -21.28 -4.85 36.41
N CYS A 77 -21.21 -5.71 37.43
CA CYS A 77 -21.58 -7.13 37.34
C CYS A 77 -23.09 -7.38 37.36
N MET A 78 -23.89 -6.47 37.95
CA MET A 78 -25.35 -6.59 38.06
C MET A 78 -26.13 -6.02 36.87
N SER A 79 -25.48 -5.28 35.93
CA SER A 79 -26.16 -4.74 34.75
C SER A 79 -26.55 -5.84 33.76
N LEU A 80 -27.76 -5.72 33.18
CA LEU A 80 -28.30 -6.66 32.20
C LEU A 80 -27.36 -6.79 31.00
N PRO A 81 -27.26 -7.95 30.33
CA PRO A 81 -26.43 -8.12 29.12
C PRO A 81 -26.77 -7.11 28.04
N GLU A 82 -28.03 -6.68 27.91
CA GLU A 82 -28.50 -5.67 26.95
C GLU A 82 -27.92 -4.28 27.26
N ASP A 83 -27.86 -3.89 28.54
CA ASP A 83 -27.25 -2.63 28.96
C ASP A 83 -25.74 -2.63 28.66
N LYS A 84 -25.07 -3.76 28.91
CA LYS A 84 -23.67 -3.95 28.58
C LYS A 84 -23.43 -3.87 27.05
N LEU A 85 -24.34 -4.39 26.23
CA LEU A 85 -24.30 -4.30 24.78
C LEU A 85 -24.42 -2.83 24.30
N ALA A 86 -25.41 -2.09 24.86
CA ALA A 86 -25.61 -0.68 24.57
C ALA A 86 -24.39 0.18 24.99
N GLN A 87 -23.82 -0.09 26.16
CA GLN A 87 -22.62 0.56 26.65
C GLN A 87 -21.39 0.27 25.74
N SER A 88 -21.21 -0.99 25.31
CA SER A 88 -20.16 -1.40 24.41
C SER A 88 -20.25 -0.67 23.07
N GLN A 89 -21.45 -0.50 22.50
CA GLN A 89 -21.65 0.27 21.26
C GLN A 89 -21.22 1.73 21.40
N LYS A 90 -21.60 2.41 22.49
CA LYS A 90 -21.18 3.79 22.78
C LYS A 90 -19.64 3.88 22.92
N LYS A 91 -19.05 2.92 23.64
CA LYS A 91 -17.60 2.85 23.87
C LYS A 91 -16.82 2.62 22.58
N ILE A 92 -17.28 1.76 21.67
CA ILE A 92 -16.68 1.56 20.34
C ILE A 92 -16.60 2.88 19.59
N ALA A 93 -17.69 3.64 19.50
CA ALA A 93 -17.72 4.92 18.80
C ALA A 93 -16.74 5.94 19.41
N GLN A 94 -16.63 5.98 20.75
CA GLN A 94 -15.67 6.85 21.45
C GLN A 94 -14.22 6.46 21.19
N LEU A 95 -13.90 5.16 21.21
CA LEU A 95 -12.56 4.64 20.99
C LEU A 95 -12.09 4.88 19.54
N ILE A 96 -12.99 4.72 18.56
CA ILE A 96 -12.70 5.05 17.14
C ILE A 96 -12.41 6.55 17.01
N LYS A 97 -13.23 7.42 17.64
CA LYS A 97 -12.99 8.87 17.62
C LYS A 97 -11.65 9.26 18.24
N LYS A 98 -11.21 8.54 19.30
CA LYS A 98 -9.92 8.72 19.97
C LYS A 98 -8.76 8.04 19.24
N LYS A 99 -8.97 7.40 18.07
CA LYS A 99 -7.98 6.62 17.30
C LYS A 99 -7.33 5.47 18.09
N MET A 100 -8.02 4.95 19.11
CA MET A 100 -7.55 3.83 19.94
C MET A 100 -7.96 2.49 19.29
N ASN A 101 -7.39 2.19 18.12
CA ASN A 101 -7.81 1.11 17.21
C ASN A 101 -7.79 -0.28 17.86
N ILE A 102 -6.75 -0.59 18.66
CA ILE A 102 -6.62 -1.90 19.34
C ILE A 102 -7.74 -2.08 20.36
N GLN A 103 -8.03 -1.06 21.16
CA GLN A 103 -9.08 -1.14 22.17
C GLN A 103 -10.47 -1.16 21.52
N ALA A 104 -10.67 -0.39 20.43
CA ALA A 104 -11.91 -0.44 19.66
C ALA A 104 -12.16 -1.86 19.10
N ASN A 105 -11.14 -2.54 18.61
CA ASN A 105 -11.25 -3.91 18.12
C ASN A 105 -11.62 -4.90 19.26
N LYS A 106 -11.01 -4.78 20.44
CA LYS A 106 -11.38 -5.59 21.62
C LYS A 106 -12.84 -5.40 22.03
N GLU A 107 -13.34 -4.16 21.98
CA GLU A 107 -14.76 -3.90 22.27
C GLU A 107 -15.69 -4.42 21.15
N LEU A 108 -15.26 -4.45 19.88
CA LEU A 108 -16.00 -5.12 18.80
C LEU A 108 -16.13 -6.63 19.06
N ILE A 109 -15.08 -7.29 19.51
CA ILE A 109 -15.11 -8.70 19.90
C ILE A 109 -16.10 -8.90 21.07
N ARG A 110 -16.02 -8.06 22.10
CA ARG A 110 -16.96 -8.09 23.24
C ARG A 110 -18.41 -7.93 22.79
N ARG A 111 -18.68 -7.02 21.84
CA ARG A 111 -20.00 -6.84 21.23
C ARG A 111 -20.52 -8.13 20.58
N VAL A 112 -19.69 -8.85 19.84
CA VAL A 112 -20.07 -10.13 19.21
C VAL A 112 -20.46 -11.16 20.28
N ILE A 113 -19.66 -11.29 21.35
CA ILE A 113 -19.93 -12.22 22.44
C ILE A 113 -21.26 -11.89 23.13
N LEU A 114 -21.47 -10.62 23.48
CA LEU A 114 -22.74 -10.17 24.11
C LEU A 114 -23.95 -10.40 23.19
N SER A 115 -23.81 -10.10 21.88
CA SER A 115 -24.87 -10.35 20.91
C SER A 115 -25.21 -11.84 20.79
N ARG A 116 -24.18 -12.72 20.87
CA ARG A 116 -24.38 -14.17 20.86
C ARG A 116 -25.09 -14.70 22.12
N ILE A 117 -24.75 -14.14 23.28
CA ILE A 117 -25.40 -14.50 24.55
C ILE A 117 -26.88 -14.07 24.56
N ILE A 118 -27.18 -12.86 24.07
CA ILE A 118 -28.52 -12.28 24.12
C ILE A 118 -29.45 -12.90 23.07
N PHE A 119 -28.98 -12.98 21.81
CA PHE A 119 -29.85 -13.33 20.66
C PHE A 119 -29.63 -14.74 20.14
N GLY A 120 -28.52 -15.38 20.50
CA GLY A 120 -28.07 -16.65 19.90
C GLY A 120 -27.23 -16.47 18.63
N GLU A 121 -26.60 -17.56 18.22
CA GLU A 121 -25.62 -17.57 17.11
C GLU A 121 -26.27 -17.36 15.73
N GLU A 122 -27.47 -17.90 15.55
CA GLU A 122 -28.19 -17.89 14.27
C GLU A 122 -29.03 -16.61 14.06
N HIS A 123 -29.05 -15.70 15.01
CA HIS A 123 -29.84 -14.49 14.94
C HIS A 123 -29.08 -13.40 14.12
N TRP A 124 -29.82 -12.65 13.30
CA TRP A 124 -29.21 -11.61 12.46
C TRP A 124 -28.43 -10.51 13.21
N LYS A 125 -28.81 -10.18 14.45
CA LYS A 125 -28.06 -9.22 15.30
C LYS A 125 -26.66 -9.72 15.66
N CYS A 126 -26.49 -11.03 15.86
CA CYS A 126 -25.17 -11.63 16.04
C CYS A 126 -24.35 -11.53 14.75
N ALA A 127 -24.94 -11.84 13.60
CA ALA A 127 -24.31 -11.72 12.30
C ALA A 127 -23.97 -10.25 11.94
N GLN A 128 -24.80 -9.27 12.31
CA GLN A 128 -24.52 -7.85 12.20
C GLN A 128 -23.30 -7.44 13.04
N ALA A 129 -23.19 -7.97 14.27
CA ALA A 129 -22.01 -7.71 15.12
C ALA A 129 -20.74 -8.31 14.51
N LEU A 130 -20.81 -9.51 13.93
CA LEU A 130 -19.71 -10.13 13.18
C LEU A 130 -19.31 -9.32 11.93
N ALA A 131 -20.26 -8.80 11.18
CA ALA A 131 -19.99 -7.93 10.04
C ALA A 131 -19.29 -6.63 10.48
N SER A 132 -19.71 -6.05 11.61
CA SER A 132 -19.04 -4.87 12.20
C SER A 132 -17.63 -5.18 12.67
N LEU A 133 -17.39 -6.36 13.24
CA LEU A 133 -16.07 -6.83 13.63
C LEU A 133 -15.16 -7.02 12.40
N ALA A 134 -15.69 -7.63 11.33
CA ALA A 134 -14.98 -7.79 10.06
C ALA A 134 -14.54 -6.44 9.49
N TYR A 135 -15.45 -5.45 9.48
CA TYR A 135 -15.14 -4.08 9.06
C TYR A 135 -14.08 -3.43 9.96
N GLY A 136 -14.14 -3.66 11.27
CA GLY A 136 -13.11 -3.21 12.21
C GLY A 136 -11.74 -3.84 11.97
N TYR A 137 -11.66 -5.13 11.67
CA TYR A 137 -10.39 -5.77 11.28
C TYR A 137 -9.80 -5.18 10.02
N LEU A 138 -10.63 -4.83 9.04
CA LEU A 138 -10.17 -4.20 7.80
C LEU A 138 -9.67 -2.77 8.04
N THR A 139 -10.50 -1.93 8.67
CA THR A 139 -10.26 -0.47 8.75
C THR A 139 -9.38 -0.04 9.90
N LEU A 140 -9.48 -0.70 11.07
CA LEU A 140 -8.74 -0.33 12.28
C LEU A 140 -7.42 -1.09 12.41
N ARG A 141 -7.35 -2.31 11.89
CA ARG A 141 -6.20 -3.21 12.05
C ARG A 141 -5.44 -3.48 10.75
N GLY A 142 -6.01 -3.21 9.60
CA GLY A 142 -5.42 -3.51 8.29
C GLY A 142 -5.20 -5.02 8.06
N LEU A 143 -6.09 -5.88 8.57
CA LEU A 143 -6.00 -7.34 8.50
C LEU A 143 -7.07 -7.93 7.57
N PRO A 144 -6.85 -7.90 6.22
CA PRO A 144 -7.87 -8.31 5.25
C PRO A 144 -8.26 -9.78 5.32
N ALA A 145 -7.34 -10.67 5.67
CA ALA A 145 -7.62 -12.11 5.77
C ALA A 145 -8.60 -12.42 6.92
N GLN A 146 -8.38 -11.82 8.10
CA GLN A 146 -9.30 -11.97 9.25
C GLN A 146 -10.64 -11.30 9.00
N ALA A 147 -10.64 -10.09 8.41
CA ALA A 147 -11.85 -9.40 8.01
C ALA A 147 -12.73 -10.26 7.10
N LYS A 148 -12.14 -10.91 6.10
CA LYS A 148 -12.83 -11.81 5.20
C LYS A 148 -13.42 -13.02 5.92
N LYS A 149 -12.66 -13.67 6.80
CA LYS A 149 -13.13 -14.86 7.56
C LYS A 149 -14.36 -14.54 8.42
N HIS A 150 -14.34 -13.43 9.16
CA HIS A 150 -15.49 -13.01 9.97
C HIS A 150 -16.69 -12.59 9.11
N ALA A 151 -16.47 -11.92 7.99
CA ALA A 151 -17.55 -11.57 7.08
C ALA A 151 -18.19 -12.80 6.45
N GLU A 152 -17.41 -13.80 6.04
CA GLU A 152 -17.93 -15.05 5.48
C GLU A 152 -18.80 -15.82 6.49
N SER A 153 -18.42 -15.85 7.77
CA SER A 153 -19.23 -16.50 8.81
C SER A 153 -20.59 -15.80 9.06
N ALA A 154 -20.68 -14.49 8.84
CA ALA A 154 -21.93 -13.73 9.00
C ALA A 154 -22.86 -13.82 7.78
N ARG A 155 -22.33 -14.16 6.60
CA ARG A 155 -23.02 -14.02 5.31
C ARG A 155 -24.29 -14.87 5.21
N SER A 156 -24.22 -16.15 5.53
CA SER A 156 -25.35 -17.09 5.41
C SER A 156 -26.53 -16.67 6.27
N THR A 157 -26.25 -16.30 7.52
CA THR A 157 -27.26 -15.85 8.49
C THR A 157 -27.96 -14.58 7.99
N LEU A 158 -27.22 -13.55 7.56
CA LEU A 158 -27.79 -12.30 7.07
C LEU A 158 -28.65 -12.51 5.80
N LEU A 159 -28.22 -13.38 4.88
CA LEU A 159 -29.00 -13.68 3.66
C LEU A 159 -30.31 -14.41 4.02
N THR A 160 -30.28 -15.40 4.91
CA THR A 160 -31.46 -16.12 5.34
C THR A 160 -32.46 -15.18 6.01
N TRP A 161 -32.01 -14.26 6.85
CA TRP A 161 -32.88 -13.29 7.53
C TRP A 161 -33.39 -12.19 6.58
N LYS A 162 -32.62 -11.79 5.55
CA LYS A 162 -33.10 -10.86 4.50
C LYS A 162 -34.39 -11.35 3.82
N GLU A 163 -34.50 -12.67 3.62
CA GLU A 163 -35.66 -13.30 2.97
C GLU A 163 -36.82 -13.52 3.94
N LYS A 164 -36.53 -13.82 5.20
CA LYS A 164 -37.56 -14.14 6.22
C LYS A 164 -38.23 -12.92 6.86
N THR A 165 -37.52 -11.78 6.90
CA THR A 165 -37.96 -10.60 7.65
C THR A 165 -39.03 -9.82 6.90
N THR A 166 -40.17 -9.59 7.54
CA THR A 166 -41.28 -8.76 7.05
C THR A 166 -41.22 -7.33 7.55
N SER A 167 -40.52 -7.08 8.67
CA SER A 167 -40.35 -5.74 9.26
C SER A 167 -39.42 -4.87 8.43
N ASN A 168 -39.90 -3.69 8.02
CA ASN A 168 -39.10 -2.72 7.28
C ASN A 168 -37.89 -2.20 8.08
N THR A 169 -38.00 -2.06 9.39
CA THR A 169 -36.92 -1.61 10.27
C THR A 169 -35.82 -2.63 10.35
N GLU A 170 -36.13 -3.90 10.58
CA GLU A 170 -35.15 -4.99 10.61
C GLU A 170 -34.52 -5.19 9.24
N LYS A 171 -35.31 -5.10 8.17
CA LYS A 171 -34.83 -5.23 6.79
C LYS A 171 -33.79 -4.16 6.45
N LYS A 172 -33.99 -2.91 6.91
CA LYS A 172 -33.00 -1.82 6.78
C LYS A 172 -31.69 -2.17 7.48
N GLU A 173 -31.74 -2.61 8.75
CA GLU A 173 -30.53 -2.97 9.51
C GLU A 173 -29.80 -4.18 8.89
N ILE A 174 -30.52 -5.16 8.37
CA ILE A 174 -29.95 -6.32 7.68
C ILE A 174 -29.27 -5.90 6.35
N LEU A 175 -29.90 -5.02 5.58
CA LEU A 175 -29.34 -4.50 4.34
C LEU A 175 -28.07 -3.66 4.61
N GLU A 176 -28.09 -2.83 5.66
CA GLU A 176 -26.90 -2.09 6.10
C GLU A 176 -25.74 -3.03 6.46
N ALA A 177 -26.05 -4.09 7.23
CA ALA A 177 -25.05 -5.10 7.57
C ALA A 177 -24.52 -5.84 6.34
N LEU A 178 -25.37 -6.14 5.34
CA LEU A 178 -24.95 -6.76 4.08
C LEU A 178 -24.10 -5.83 3.22
N VAL A 179 -24.42 -4.54 3.14
CA VAL A 179 -23.58 -3.53 2.47
C VAL A 179 -22.20 -3.52 3.09
N MET A 180 -22.12 -3.40 4.40
CA MET A 180 -20.86 -3.37 5.15
C MET A 180 -20.07 -4.67 4.97
N LEU A 181 -20.73 -5.82 5.02
CA LEU A 181 -20.12 -7.14 4.80
C LEU A 181 -19.52 -7.27 3.41
N TYR A 182 -20.31 -7.02 2.36
CA TYR A 182 -19.83 -7.16 0.99
C TYR A 182 -18.78 -6.12 0.61
N TYR A 183 -18.88 -4.89 1.15
CA TYR A 183 -17.85 -3.89 1.04
C TYR A 183 -16.53 -4.37 1.66
N THR A 184 -16.60 -4.89 2.90
CA THR A 184 -15.42 -5.40 3.62
C THR A 184 -14.74 -6.53 2.85
N VAL A 185 -15.50 -7.50 2.37
CA VAL A 185 -14.97 -8.62 1.58
C VAL A 185 -14.37 -8.11 0.25
N GLY A 186 -15.06 -7.20 -0.43
CA GLY A 186 -14.59 -6.62 -1.68
C GLY A 186 -13.27 -5.86 -1.54
N VAL A 187 -13.17 -4.99 -0.55
CA VAL A 187 -11.93 -4.24 -0.27
C VAL A 187 -10.81 -5.19 0.21
N ALA A 188 -11.14 -6.21 1.02
CA ALA A 188 -10.15 -7.21 1.42
C ALA A 188 -9.57 -7.98 0.22
N TRP A 189 -10.38 -8.29 -0.79
CA TRP A 189 -9.91 -8.89 -2.03
C TRP A 189 -9.08 -7.92 -2.90
N LEU A 190 -9.42 -6.61 -2.92
CA LEU A 190 -8.60 -5.59 -3.58
C LEU A 190 -7.18 -5.53 -2.99
N LEU A 191 -7.09 -5.51 -1.66
CA LEU A 191 -5.79 -5.50 -0.96
C LEU A 191 -4.96 -6.76 -1.19
N GLN A 192 -5.61 -7.87 -1.59
CA GLN A 192 -4.95 -9.12 -1.96
C GLN A 192 -4.72 -9.26 -3.48
N ASN A 193 -4.94 -8.20 -4.26
CA ASN A 193 -4.81 -8.16 -5.73
C ASN A 193 -5.74 -9.14 -6.49
N HIS A 194 -6.87 -9.50 -5.91
CA HIS A 194 -7.90 -10.34 -6.53
C HIS A 194 -9.04 -9.47 -7.07
N GLY A 195 -8.80 -8.79 -8.20
CA GLY A 195 -9.70 -7.79 -8.75
C GLY A 195 -11.09 -8.32 -9.15
N ARG A 196 -11.19 -9.54 -9.66
CA ARG A 196 -12.48 -10.14 -10.10
C ARG A 196 -13.40 -10.41 -8.91
N GLU A 197 -12.89 -11.04 -7.88
CA GLU A 197 -13.60 -11.35 -6.64
C GLU A 197 -14.00 -10.07 -5.90
N ALA A 198 -13.12 -9.08 -5.91
CA ALA A 198 -13.38 -7.75 -5.35
C ALA A 198 -14.56 -7.09 -6.06
N TYR A 199 -14.51 -7.00 -7.38
CA TYR A 199 -15.56 -6.39 -8.20
C TYR A 199 -16.92 -7.05 -7.98
N PHE A 200 -16.97 -8.40 -7.98
CA PHE A 200 -18.19 -9.15 -7.76
C PHE A 200 -18.83 -8.89 -6.38
N ASN A 201 -18.02 -8.83 -5.31
CA ASN A 201 -18.53 -8.54 -3.98
C ASN A 201 -18.97 -7.08 -3.84
N LEU A 202 -18.21 -6.12 -4.38
CA LEU A 202 -18.59 -4.71 -4.37
C LEU A 202 -19.87 -4.43 -5.17
N GLN A 203 -20.12 -5.13 -6.28
CA GLN A 203 -21.41 -5.06 -6.97
C GLN A 203 -22.57 -5.55 -6.11
N LYS A 204 -22.37 -6.60 -5.29
CA LYS A 204 -23.39 -7.03 -4.32
C LYS A 204 -23.64 -5.96 -3.26
N ALA A 205 -22.57 -5.29 -2.78
CA ALA A 205 -22.72 -4.15 -1.87
C ALA A 205 -23.52 -3.02 -2.52
N GLU A 206 -23.25 -2.68 -3.78
CA GLU A 206 -23.96 -1.65 -4.54
C GLU A 206 -25.46 -1.96 -4.69
N ARG A 207 -25.81 -3.21 -5.02
CA ARG A 207 -27.22 -3.65 -5.11
C ARG A 207 -27.94 -3.51 -3.76
N ASN A 208 -27.33 -4.01 -2.67
CA ASN A 208 -27.94 -3.87 -1.34
C ASN A 208 -28.01 -2.41 -0.90
N MET A 209 -27.06 -1.55 -1.29
CA MET A 209 -27.12 -0.11 -1.04
C MET A 209 -28.29 0.55 -1.78
N LYS A 210 -28.56 0.10 -3.01
CA LYS A 210 -29.72 0.56 -3.80
C LYS A 210 -31.03 0.13 -3.16
N ASP A 211 -31.17 -1.17 -2.81
CA ASP A 211 -32.33 -1.69 -2.08
C ASP A 211 -32.57 -0.90 -0.77
N LEU A 212 -31.49 -0.57 -0.05
CA LEU A 212 -31.57 0.20 1.21
C LEU A 212 -32.08 1.63 0.98
N LYS A 213 -31.61 2.30 -0.09
CA LYS A 213 -32.07 3.66 -0.46
C LYS A 213 -33.55 3.69 -0.84
N GLU A 214 -34.00 2.69 -1.59
CA GLU A 214 -35.41 2.56 -1.97
C GLU A 214 -36.31 2.40 -0.74
N LEU A 215 -35.86 1.68 0.29
CA LEU A 215 -36.59 1.51 1.54
C LEU A 215 -36.55 2.75 2.47
N CYS A 216 -35.58 3.65 2.30
CA CYS A 216 -35.38 4.79 3.21
C CYS A 216 -36.13 6.06 2.77
N GLU A 217 -36.80 6.11 1.62
CA GLU A 217 -37.59 7.25 1.11
C GLU A 217 -36.98 8.63 1.43
N GLY A 218 -35.68 8.81 1.17
CA GLY A 218 -34.99 10.09 1.38
C GLY A 218 -34.54 10.43 2.80
N SER A 219 -34.78 9.56 3.80
CA SER A 219 -34.23 9.73 5.15
C SER A 219 -32.72 9.50 5.15
N VAL A 220 -31.95 10.54 5.55
CA VAL A 220 -30.49 10.49 5.62
C VAL A 220 -30.03 9.61 6.80
N HIS A 221 -29.91 8.32 6.59
CA HIS A 221 -29.25 7.45 7.54
C HIS A 221 -27.72 7.55 7.40
N ARG A 222 -27.05 7.80 8.50
CA ARG A 222 -25.58 7.83 8.55
C ARG A 222 -25.05 6.40 8.55
N LEU A 223 -24.83 5.86 7.36
CA LEU A 223 -24.27 4.53 7.15
C LEU A 223 -22.79 4.47 7.58
N GLN A 224 -22.34 3.33 8.07
CA GLN A 224 -20.92 3.09 8.37
C GLN A 224 -20.07 3.08 7.09
N VAL A 225 -20.59 2.53 6.00
CA VAL A 225 -20.00 2.58 4.67
C VAL A 225 -20.72 3.66 3.88
N SER A 226 -20.02 4.73 3.53
CA SER A 226 -20.60 5.79 2.72
C SER A 226 -20.75 5.37 1.26
N GLU A 227 -21.71 5.97 0.54
CA GLU A 227 -21.83 5.75 -0.91
C GLU A 227 -20.56 6.16 -1.65
N LYS A 228 -19.92 7.24 -1.22
CA LYS A 228 -18.62 7.70 -1.74
C LYS A 228 -17.58 6.59 -1.66
N ASP A 229 -17.40 5.99 -0.48
CA ASP A 229 -16.38 4.97 -0.28
C ASP A 229 -16.66 3.72 -1.12
N LEU A 230 -17.93 3.33 -1.24
CA LEU A 230 -18.34 2.22 -2.09
C LEU A 230 -18.08 2.51 -3.58
N THR A 231 -18.40 3.72 -4.04
CA THR A 231 -18.17 4.15 -5.42
C THR A 231 -16.68 4.15 -5.76
N ILE A 232 -15.83 4.66 -4.87
CA ILE A 232 -14.37 4.62 -5.02
C ILE A 232 -13.85 3.18 -5.07
N ALA A 233 -14.32 2.33 -4.17
CA ALA A 233 -13.92 0.92 -4.16
C ALA A 233 -14.33 0.19 -5.44
N LEU A 234 -15.51 0.48 -6.01
CA LEU A 234 -15.97 -0.03 -7.30
C LEU A 234 -15.11 0.48 -8.46
N GLY A 235 -14.71 1.75 -8.44
CA GLY A 235 -13.76 2.32 -9.39
C GLY A 235 -12.43 1.57 -9.38
N ARG A 236 -11.83 1.38 -8.21
CA ARG A 236 -10.58 0.61 -8.03
C ARG A 236 -10.71 -0.84 -8.47
N ALA A 237 -11.83 -1.50 -8.14
CA ALA A 237 -12.08 -2.86 -8.57
C ALA A 237 -12.27 -2.97 -10.09
N SER A 238 -12.93 -1.99 -10.71
CA SER A 238 -13.08 -1.90 -12.16
C SER A 238 -11.74 -1.71 -12.86
N LEU A 239 -10.85 -0.90 -12.28
CA LEU A 239 -9.48 -0.71 -12.75
C LEU A 239 -8.68 -2.01 -12.65
N ALA A 240 -8.76 -2.72 -11.52
CA ALA A 240 -8.08 -4.00 -11.30
C ALA A 240 -8.55 -5.11 -12.28
N VAL A 241 -9.75 -4.98 -12.85
CA VAL A 241 -10.29 -5.89 -13.89
C VAL A 241 -10.10 -5.33 -15.32
N HIS A 242 -9.31 -4.24 -15.46
CA HIS A 242 -9.07 -3.54 -16.73
C HIS A 242 -10.32 -3.01 -17.44
N ARG A 243 -11.40 -2.71 -16.71
CA ARG A 243 -12.58 -2.04 -17.23
C ARG A 243 -12.45 -0.53 -17.13
N LEU A 244 -11.55 0.07 -17.92
CA LEU A 244 -11.12 1.45 -17.78
C LEU A 244 -12.28 2.47 -17.87
N ASN A 245 -13.19 2.32 -18.83
CA ASN A 245 -14.33 3.22 -19.00
C ASN A 245 -15.29 3.19 -17.80
N LEU A 246 -15.49 2.00 -17.23
CA LEU A 246 -16.35 1.84 -16.06
C LEU A 246 -15.68 2.40 -14.81
N ALA A 247 -14.37 2.21 -14.66
CA ALA A 247 -13.60 2.80 -13.56
C ALA A 247 -13.68 4.33 -13.61
N LEU A 248 -13.50 4.92 -14.79
CA LEU A 248 -13.62 6.36 -15.00
C LEU A 248 -14.99 6.89 -14.57
N ALA A 249 -16.09 6.26 -15.02
CA ALA A 249 -17.44 6.67 -14.65
C ALA A 249 -17.70 6.63 -13.13
N TYR A 250 -17.15 5.61 -12.43
CA TYR A 250 -17.24 5.55 -10.97
C TYR A 250 -16.46 6.69 -10.29
N PHE A 251 -15.24 6.98 -10.73
CA PHE A 251 -14.45 8.07 -10.15
C PHE A 251 -15.03 9.46 -10.47
N GLU A 252 -15.53 9.69 -11.67
CA GLU A 252 -16.25 10.94 -12.03
C GLU A 252 -17.49 11.13 -11.15
N LYS A 253 -18.27 10.07 -10.93
CA LYS A 253 -19.40 10.10 -9.99
C LYS A 253 -18.94 10.42 -8.56
N ALA A 254 -17.82 9.85 -8.11
CA ALA A 254 -17.25 10.12 -6.78
C ALA A 254 -16.80 11.58 -6.65
N ILE A 255 -16.14 12.13 -7.67
CA ILE A 255 -15.74 13.53 -7.73
C ILE A 255 -16.96 14.46 -7.65
N GLY A 256 -18.00 14.22 -8.48
CA GLY A 256 -19.23 14.99 -8.44
C GLY A 256 -19.87 15.01 -7.05
N ASN A 257 -19.92 13.86 -6.38
CA ASN A 257 -20.44 13.74 -5.01
C ASN A 257 -19.60 14.51 -3.98
N VAL A 258 -18.26 14.49 -4.11
CA VAL A 258 -17.35 15.22 -3.20
C VAL A 258 -17.49 16.72 -3.41
N ILE A 259 -17.51 17.19 -4.66
CA ILE A 259 -17.67 18.61 -4.99
C ILE A 259 -19.01 19.14 -4.47
N ALA A 260 -20.10 18.39 -4.67
CA ALA A 260 -21.43 18.77 -4.18
C ALA A 260 -21.51 18.85 -2.65
N ALA A 261 -20.78 17.98 -1.94
CA ALA A 261 -20.82 17.89 -0.47
C ALA A 261 -19.85 18.84 0.25
N ARG A 262 -18.67 19.13 -0.32
CA ARG A 262 -17.54 19.78 0.37
C ARG A 262 -16.86 20.89 -0.46
N GLY A 263 -17.29 21.09 -1.70
CA GLY A 263 -16.65 22.03 -2.64
C GLY A 263 -15.44 21.41 -3.37
N ASP A 264 -14.82 22.23 -4.21
CA ASP A 264 -13.78 21.87 -5.18
C ASP A 264 -12.35 21.83 -4.60
N ARG A 265 -12.15 22.26 -3.34
CA ARG A 265 -10.84 22.36 -2.69
C ARG A 265 -10.75 21.44 -1.47
N THR A 266 -10.78 20.15 -1.71
CA THR A 266 -10.69 19.14 -0.64
C THR A 266 -9.58 18.14 -0.93
N SER A 267 -8.92 17.68 0.14
CA SER A 267 -7.89 16.64 0.02
C SER A 267 -8.43 15.33 -0.58
N ASP A 268 -9.72 15.06 -0.42
CA ASP A 268 -10.37 13.87 -1.00
C ASP A 268 -10.32 13.87 -2.53
N LEU A 269 -10.33 15.06 -3.16
CA LEU A 269 -10.27 15.21 -4.63
C LEU A 269 -8.88 14.91 -5.19
N VAL A 270 -7.82 15.17 -4.43
CA VAL A 270 -6.43 14.92 -4.88
C VAL A 270 -6.27 13.48 -5.29
N SER A 271 -6.58 12.53 -4.39
CA SER A 271 -6.45 11.10 -4.68
C SER A 271 -7.36 10.63 -5.80
N LEU A 272 -8.56 11.22 -5.96
CA LEU A 272 -9.47 10.87 -7.05
C LEU A 272 -8.94 11.34 -8.40
N TYR A 273 -8.39 12.54 -8.49
CA TYR A 273 -7.76 13.05 -9.71
C TYR A 273 -6.52 12.25 -10.09
N GLU A 274 -5.72 11.81 -9.11
CA GLU A 274 -4.57 10.93 -9.33
C GLU A 274 -4.99 9.57 -9.89
N GLU A 275 -6.05 8.96 -9.36
CA GLU A 275 -6.59 7.69 -9.85
C GLU A 275 -7.17 7.82 -11.27
N ILE A 276 -7.88 8.92 -11.59
CA ILE A 276 -8.36 9.19 -12.96
C ILE A 276 -7.18 9.38 -13.90
N ALA A 277 -6.18 10.16 -13.49
CA ALA A 277 -4.98 10.38 -14.31
C ALA A 277 -4.26 9.06 -14.64
N GLN A 278 -4.18 8.13 -13.68
CA GLN A 278 -3.63 6.79 -13.93
C GLN A 278 -4.46 6.03 -14.99
N ILE A 279 -5.80 6.14 -14.96
CA ILE A 279 -6.67 5.51 -15.97
C ILE A 279 -6.43 6.14 -17.33
N GLU A 280 -6.34 7.46 -17.42
CA GLU A 280 -6.10 8.15 -18.70
C GLU A 280 -4.70 7.85 -19.26
N GLN A 281 -3.69 7.67 -18.41
CA GLN A 281 -2.37 7.19 -18.85
C GLN A 281 -2.45 5.76 -19.43
N LEU A 282 -3.22 4.85 -18.81
CA LEU A 282 -3.45 3.51 -19.36
C LEU A 282 -4.22 3.53 -20.69
N ARG A 283 -5.07 4.53 -20.90
CA ARG A 283 -5.76 4.79 -22.16
C ARG A 283 -4.89 5.52 -23.19
N ARG A 284 -3.68 5.92 -22.82
CA ARG A 284 -2.74 6.76 -23.58
C ARG A 284 -3.26 8.18 -23.87
N ASN A 285 -4.19 8.68 -23.07
CA ASN A 285 -4.68 10.06 -23.11
C ASN A 285 -3.82 10.96 -22.23
N HIS A 286 -2.58 11.20 -22.63
CA HIS A 286 -1.59 11.88 -21.80
C HIS A 286 -2.00 13.29 -21.41
N ASP A 287 -2.63 14.06 -22.31
CA ASP A 287 -3.06 15.43 -22.06
C ASP A 287 -4.14 15.50 -20.97
N GLN A 288 -5.12 14.58 -21.03
CA GLN A 288 -6.15 14.51 -20.00
C GLN A 288 -5.55 14.11 -18.64
N ALA A 289 -4.63 13.16 -18.62
CA ALA A 289 -3.93 12.78 -17.41
C ALA A 289 -3.15 13.94 -16.79
N ILE A 290 -2.47 14.73 -17.60
CA ILE A 290 -1.74 15.95 -17.18
C ILE A 290 -2.71 16.97 -16.59
N GLN A 291 -3.86 17.22 -17.24
CA GLN A 291 -4.88 18.16 -16.74
C GLN A 291 -5.41 17.76 -15.36
N TYR A 292 -5.74 16.48 -15.14
CA TYR A 292 -6.19 16.00 -13.84
C TYR A 292 -5.10 16.11 -12.76
N LEU A 293 -3.84 15.80 -13.09
CA LEU A 293 -2.73 15.97 -12.15
C LEU A 293 -2.41 17.43 -11.85
N GLN A 294 -2.61 18.36 -12.80
CA GLN A 294 -2.50 19.79 -12.56
C GLN A 294 -3.56 20.28 -11.57
N GLN A 295 -4.80 19.78 -11.67
CA GLN A 295 -5.86 20.06 -10.69
C GLN A 295 -5.48 19.51 -9.31
N ALA A 296 -5.01 18.25 -9.22
CA ALA A 296 -4.52 17.67 -7.97
C ALA A 296 -3.40 18.51 -7.35
N TYR A 297 -2.40 18.90 -8.14
CA TYR A 297 -1.30 19.75 -7.71
C TYR A 297 -1.77 21.11 -7.19
N SER A 298 -2.69 21.78 -7.91
CA SER A 298 -3.23 23.09 -7.51
C SER A 298 -3.97 23.02 -6.17
N ILE A 299 -4.71 21.95 -5.93
CA ILE A 299 -5.38 21.69 -4.65
C ILE A 299 -4.34 21.45 -3.55
N CYS A 300 -3.31 20.64 -3.79
CA CYS A 300 -2.24 20.38 -2.82
C CYS A 300 -1.54 21.69 -2.41
N VAL A 301 -1.16 22.54 -3.36
CA VAL A 301 -0.53 23.84 -3.08
C VAL A 301 -1.45 24.73 -2.25
N SER A 302 -2.76 24.74 -2.57
CA SER A 302 -3.73 25.59 -1.84
C SER A 302 -3.99 25.11 -0.41
N LEU A 303 -3.93 23.81 -0.14
CA LEU A 303 -4.23 23.21 1.18
C LEU A 303 -3.00 23.05 2.07
N PHE A 304 -1.85 22.66 1.49
CA PHE A 304 -0.69 22.18 2.26
C PHE A 304 0.58 23.03 2.08
N THR A 305 0.57 24.02 1.22
CA THR A 305 1.76 24.79 0.81
C THR A 305 2.67 24.06 -0.19
N GLU A 306 3.61 24.82 -0.81
CA GLU A 306 4.55 24.24 -1.78
C GLU A 306 5.55 23.26 -1.16
N ALA A 307 5.92 23.47 0.10
CA ALA A 307 6.89 22.63 0.83
C ALA A 307 6.16 21.63 1.72
N SER A 308 5.31 20.77 1.14
CA SER A 308 4.66 19.68 1.85
C SER A 308 4.90 18.34 1.15
N PRO A 309 4.88 17.21 1.85
CA PRO A 309 5.03 15.89 1.23
C PRO A 309 3.95 15.60 0.17
N GLN A 310 2.71 16.06 0.42
CA GLN A 310 1.59 15.89 -0.50
C GLN A 310 1.80 16.68 -1.80
N THR A 311 2.29 17.91 -1.70
CA THR A 311 2.61 18.73 -2.88
C THR A 311 3.82 18.17 -3.63
N ALA A 312 4.80 17.60 -2.91
CA ALA A 312 5.94 16.93 -3.50
C ALA A 312 5.51 15.69 -4.30
N GLU A 313 4.62 14.87 -3.76
CA GLU A 313 4.04 13.69 -4.43
C GLU A 313 3.28 14.10 -5.70
N ALA A 314 2.37 15.07 -5.59
CA ALA A 314 1.62 15.57 -6.75
C ALA A 314 2.55 16.14 -7.83
N SER A 315 3.64 16.84 -7.45
CA SER A 315 4.66 17.32 -8.38
C SER A 315 5.39 16.18 -9.08
N ALA A 316 5.78 15.12 -8.34
CA ALA A 316 6.43 13.94 -8.92
C ALA A 316 5.53 13.22 -9.92
N LEU A 317 4.24 13.05 -9.59
CA LEU A 317 3.26 12.43 -10.48
C LEU A 317 3.05 13.26 -11.75
N LEU A 318 3.00 14.59 -11.62
CA LEU A 318 2.88 15.48 -12.76
C LEU A 318 4.12 15.46 -13.66
N ALA A 319 5.33 15.44 -13.07
CA ALA A 319 6.57 15.25 -13.81
C ALA A 319 6.59 13.94 -14.61
N LYS A 320 6.16 12.84 -13.98
CA LYS A 320 6.05 11.51 -14.63
C LYS A 320 5.04 11.53 -15.78
N ALA A 321 3.91 12.19 -15.62
CA ALA A 321 2.90 12.30 -16.68
C ALA A 321 3.42 13.07 -17.89
N HIS A 322 4.09 14.20 -17.67
CA HIS A 322 4.78 14.94 -18.73
C HIS A 322 5.90 14.12 -19.40
N ALA A 323 6.64 13.33 -18.61
CA ALA A 323 7.67 12.46 -19.15
C ALA A 323 7.11 11.33 -20.02
N LEU A 324 5.94 10.78 -19.65
CA LEU A 324 5.26 9.71 -20.40
C LEU A 324 4.60 10.20 -21.70
N SER A 325 4.22 11.49 -21.79
CA SER A 325 3.69 12.06 -23.04
C SER A 325 4.73 12.03 -24.16
N GLY A 326 6.01 12.13 -23.80
CA GLY A 326 7.14 12.08 -24.75
C GLY A 326 7.26 13.32 -25.65
N GLU A 327 6.43 14.33 -25.44
CA GLU A 327 6.42 15.55 -26.24
C GLU A 327 7.58 16.46 -25.85
N ALA A 328 8.31 16.96 -26.86
CA ALA A 328 9.46 17.84 -26.65
C ALA A 328 9.11 19.13 -25.90
N GLN A 329 7.90 19.65 -26.10
CA GLN A 329 7.40 20.85 -25.43
C GLN A 329 7.23 20.68 -23.91
N HIS A 330 7.11 19.45 -23.41
CA HIS A 330 6.95 19.17 -22.00
C HIS A 330 8.27 18.95 -21.24
N ARG A 331 9.41 19.02 -21.93
CA ARG A 331 10.71 18.75 -21.34
C ARG A 331 11.04 19.65 -20.15
N ASP A 332 10.85 20.95 -20.31
CA ASP A 332 11.11 21.92 -19.25
C ASP A 332 10.17 21.70 -18.05
N ALA A 333 8.92 21.35 -18.33
CA ALA A 333 7.94 21.03 -17.29
C ALA A 333 8.37 19.80 -16.46
N VAL A 334 8.89 18.75 -17.10
CA VAL A 334 9.42 17.57 -16.41
C VAL A 334 10.53 17.96 -15.43
N GLU A 335 11.50 18.72 -15.87
CA GLU A 335 12.61 19.17 -15.03
C GLU A 335 12.12 20.02 -13.84
N ILE A 336 11.29 21.02 -14.12
CA ILE A 336 10.73 21.91 -13.10
C ILE A 336 9.98 21.13 -12.02
N TYR A 337 9.10 20.22 -12.41
CA TYR A 337 8.29 19.49 -11.44
C TYR A 337 9.08 18.43 -10.67
N PHE A 338 10.08 17.77 -11.27
CA PHE A 338 10.99 16.90 -10.51
C PHE A 338 11.84 17.69 -9.50
N ILE A 339 12.38 18.84 -9.90
CA ILE A 339 13.16 19.69 -9.00
C ILE A 339 12.30 20.19 -7.84
N LYS A 340 11.07 20.65 -8.10
CA LYS A 340 10.12 21.05 -7.06
C LYS A 340 9.82 19.91 -6.09
N SER A 341 9.54 18.71 -6.62
CA SER A 341 9.27 17.53 -5.79
C SER A 341 10.47 17.17 -4.91
N ILE A 342 11.67 17.07 -5.48
CA ILE A 342 12.89 16.73 -4.75
C ILE A 342 13.17 17.77 -3.66
N SER A 343 13.05 19.06 -3.98
CA SER A 343 13.27 20.17 -3.02
C SER A 343 12.28 20.12 -1.86
N ALA A 344 10.99 19.86 -2.14
CA ALA A 344 9.94 19.75 -1.14
C ALA A 344 10.14 18.51 -0.25
N TYR A 345 10.47 17.35 -0.82
CA TYR A 345 10.77 16.14 -0.05
C TYR A 345 12.04 16.31 0.81
N GLN A 346 13.10 16.91 0.27
CA GLN A 346 14.32 17.17 1.03
C GLN A 346 14.08 18.09 2.23
N ALA A 347 13.23 19.11 2.06
CA ALA A 347 12.89 20.06 3.12
C ALA A 347 12.01 19.43 4.22
N THR A 348 11.13 18.48 3.88
CA THR A 348 10.13 17.93 4.79
C THR A 348 10.51 16.58 5.40
N LEU A 349 10.97 15.66 4.58
CA LEU A 349 11.33 14.28 4.98
C LEU A 349 12.85 14.10 5.16
N GLY A 350 13.63 14.94 4.50
CA GLY A 350 15.09 14.88 4.53
C GLY A 350 15.70 14.18 3.30
N PRO A 351 17.03 14.35 3.12
CA PRO A 351 17.74 13.84 1.94
C PRO A 351 17.97 12.32 1.95
N THR A 352 17.73 11.65 3.07
CA THR A 352 17.90 10.19 3.23
C THR A 352 16.59 9.42 3.19
N ASP A 353 15.47 10.12 3.09
CA ASP A 353 14.15 9.51 3.04
C ASP A 353 13.93 8.72 1.75
N TYR A 354 13.10 7.67 1.84
CA TYR A 354 12.79 6.78 0.73
C TYR A 354 12.17 7.49 -0.46
N GLU A 355 11.17 8.36 -0.23
CA GLU A 355 10.45 9.09 -1.28
C GLU A 355 11.38 10.09 -1.99
N THR A 356 12.25 10.78 -1.21
CA THR A 356 13.27 11.68 -1.75
C THR A 356 14.21 10.93 -2.71
N LEU A 357 14.74 9.79 -2.26
CA LEU A 357 15.71 9.02 -3.04
C LEU A 357 15.06 8.36 -4.27
N THR A 358 13.83 7.87 -4.14
CA THR A 358 13.07 7.30 -5.26
C THR A 358 12.79 8.34 -6.35
N THR A 359 12.39 9.55 -5.96
CA THR A 359 12.15 10.66 -6.91
C THR A 359 13.44 11.07 -7.64
N ILE A 360 14.57 11.11 -6.93
CA ILE A 360 15.87 11.37 -7.57
C ILE A 360 16.22 10.27 -8.59
N GLU A 361 15.99 8.98 -8.24
CA GLU A 361 16.24 7.88 -9.16
C GLU A 361 15.39 7.97 -10.43
N GLU A 362 14.12 8.32 -10.31
CA GLU A 362 13.19 8.50 -11.43
C GLU A 362 13.60 9.67 -12.32
N PHE A 363 13.97 10.79 -11.74
CA PHE A 363 14.49 11.93 -12.48
C PHE A 363 15.78 11.59 -13.22
N CYS A 364 16.70 10.88 -12.58
CA CYS A 364 17.93 10.42 -13.24
C CYS A 364 17.64 9.47 -14.42
N LYS A 365 16.66 8.56 -14.31
CA LYS A 365 16.25 7.68 -15.41
C LYS A 365 15.78 8.50 -16.61
N TRP A 366 14.93 9.49 -16.36
CA TRP A 366 14.43 10.38 -17.40
C TRP A 366 15.56 11.20 -18.05
N LEU A 367 16.47 11.80 -17.27
CA LEU A 367 17.63 12.54 -17.79
C LEU A 367 18.51 11.68 -18.71
N VAL A 368 18.74 10.41 -18.34
CA VAL A 368 19.51 9.47 -19.17
C VAL A 368 18.80 9.19 -20.49
N GLN A 369 17.49 9.01 -20.47
CA GLN A 369 16.67 8.77 -21.67
C GLN A 369 16.69 9.96 -22.62
N ASN A 370 16.70 11.18 -22.08
CA ASN A 370 16.73 12.43 -22.86
C ASN A 370 18.14 12.92 -23.24
N GLY A 371 19.17 12.12 -22.93
CA GLY A 371 20.54 12.43 -23.34
C GLY A 371 21.33 13.27 -22.35
N GLU A 372 20.72 13.79 -21.28
CA GLU A 372 21.35 14.61 -20.24
C GLU A 372 22.20 13.78 -19.25
N LYS A 373 23.10 12.98 -19.82
CA LYS A 373 23.93 12.01 -19.08
C LYS A 373 24.82 12.66 -18.03
N GLN A 374 25.24 13.91 -18.25
CA GLN A 374 26.11 14.62 -17.31
C GLN A 374 25.38 14.98 -16.04
N GLU A 375 24.15 15.48 -16.17
CA GLU A 375 23.33 15.89 -15.05
C GLU A 375 22.85 14.68 -14.25
N ALA A 376 22.41 13.63 -14.92
CA ALA A 376 22.09 12.35 -14.29
C ALA A 376 23.27 11.80 -13.46
N TYR A 377 24.49 11.86 -13.97
CA TYR A 377 25.68 11.43 -13.22
C TYR A 377 25.93 12.29 -11.98
N ARG A 378 25.79 13.62 -12.10
CA ARG A 378 25.96 14.54 -10.94
C ARG A 378 24.95 14.25 -9.84
N LEU A 379 23.68 14.08 -10.20
CA LEU A 379 22.59 13.77 -9.27
C LEU A 379 22.79 12.42 -8.57
N LEU A 380 23.10 11.35 -9.32
CA LEU A 380 23.39 10.02 -8.75
C LEU A 380 24.59 10.07 -7.82
N LYS A 381 25.65 10.81 -8.18
CA LYS A 381 26.82 10.97 -7.32
C LYS A 381 26.49 11.75 -6.03
N ALA A 382 25.68 12.79 -6.12
CA ALA A 382 25.26 13.58 -4.97
C ALA A 382 24.37 12.77 -4.00
N SER A 383 23.45 11.97 -4.55
CA SER A 383 22.53 11.14 -3.74
C SER A 383 23.17 9.89 -3.14
N LEU A 384 24.32 9.44 -3.67
CA LEU A 384 24.95 8.17 -3.26
C LEU A 384 25.24 8.11 -1.75
N LYS A 385 25.70 9.20 -1.14
CA LYS A 385 25.95 9.24 0.32
C LYS A 385 24.67 9.05 1.12
N SER A 386 23.62 9.70 0.73
CA SER A 386 22.29 9.55 1.34
C SER A 386 21.73 8.14 1.18
N GLN A 387 21.91 7.53 0.00
CA GLN A 387 21.51 6.15 -0.25
C GLN A 387 22.27 5.15 0.63
N VAL A 388 23.58 5.34 0.81
CA VAL A 388 24.39 4.51 1.71
C VAL A 388 23.92 4.64 3.17
N ILE A 389 23.57 5.83 3.62
CA ILE A 389 23.03 6.07 4.97
C ILE A 389 21.66 5.40 5.15
N SER A 390 20.78 5.50 4.13
CA SER A 390 19.41 4.98 4.21
C SER A 390 19.34 3.46 4.04
N TYR A 391 20.07 2.90 3.07
CA TYR A 391 19.94 1.49 2.68
C TYR A 391 21.12 0.61 3.08
N GLY A 392 22.22 1.22 3.54
CA GLY A 392 23.49 0.53 3.82
C GLY A 392 24.37 0.37 2.57
N ASP A 393 25.69 0.20 2.84
CA ASP A 393 26.73 0.07 1.79
C ASP A 393 26.50 -1.10 0.82
N CYS A 394 25.97 -2.21 1.35
CA CYS A 394 25.73 -3.47 0.63
C CYS A 394 24.24 -3.66 0.34
N SER A 395 23.58 -2.69 -0.29
CA SER A 395 22.17 -2.80 -0.69
C SER A 395 22.01 -2.88 -2.20
N ASP A 396 20.89 -3.46 -2.65
CA ASP A 396 20.56 -3.54 -4.09
C ASP A 396 20.45 -2.14 -4.72
N LYS A 397 19.90 -1.17 -3.97
CA LYS A 397 19.77 0.22 -4.42
C LYS A 397 21.12 0.89 -4.67
N VAL A 398 22.08 0.72 -3.76
CA VAL A 398 23.44 1.24 -3.94
C VAL A 398 24.15 0.53 -5.11
N ALA A 399 23.96 -0.78 -5.26
CA ALA A 399 24.48 -1.51 -6.42
C ALA A 399 23.88 -1.00 -7.75
N GLU A 400 22.57 -0.75 -7.80
CA GLU A 400 21.90 -0.20 -8.98
C GLU A 400 22.43 1.20 -9.32
N THR A 401 22.68 2.04 -8.31
CA THR A 401 23.27 3.36 -8.51
C THR A 401 24.67 3.26 -9.12
N PHE A 402 25.55 2.39 -8.60
CA PHE A 402 26.85 2.15 -9.21
C PHE A 402 26.75 1.61 -10.64
N TYR A 403 25.79 0.73 -10.91
CA TYR A 403 25.53 0.21 -12.25
C TYR A 403 25.13 1.33 -13.23
N ASN A 404 24.17 2.17 -12.84
CA ASN A 404 23.71 3.28 -13.67
C ASN A 404 24.81 4.32 -13.89
N MET A 405 25.57 4.69 -12.87
CA MET A 405 26.74 5.57 -13.02
C MET A 405 27.79 4.97 -13.96
N GLY A 406 28.03 3.66 -13.85
CA GLY A 406 28.95 2.92 -14.73
C GLY A 406 28.52 2.95 -16.19
N ARG A 407 27.22 2.73 -16.47
CA ARG A 407 26.64 2.83 -17.81
C ARG A 407 26.73 4.25 -18.39
N ILE A 408 26.49 5.27 -17.57
CA ILE A 408 26.62 6.67 -17.99
C ILE A 408 28.09 6.98 -18.35
N CYS A 409 29.05 6.56 -17.53
CA CYS A 409 30.49 6.74 -17.81
C CYS A 409 30.91 6.02 -19.11
N PHE A 410 30.40 4.81 -19.34
CA PHE A 410 30.65 4.09 -20.59
C PHE A 410 30.11 4.83 -21.80
N ALA A 411 28.85 5.29 -21.74
CA ALA A 411 28.25 6.06 -22.84
C ALA A 411 28.91 7.41 -23.10
N LYS A 412 29.74 7.91 -22.16
CA LYS A 412 30.59 9.09 -22.30
C LYS A 412 32.03 8.77 -22.79
N GLY A 413 32.36 7.50 -22.93
CA GLY A 413 33.71 7.05 -23.33
C GLY A 413 34.72 6.97 -22.19
N ASP A 414 34.34 7.23 -20.93
CA ASP A 414 35.21 7.10 -19.75
C ASP A 414 35.25 5.64 -19.26
N LEU A 415 35.91 4.79 -20.02
CA LEU A 415 36.03 3.36 -19.75
C LEU A 415 36.64 3.05 -18.37
N ARG A 416 37.61 3.86 -17.93
CA ARG A 416 38.29 3.61 -16.64
C ARG A 416 37.32 3.75 -15.48
N LYS A 417 36.57 4.85 -15.42
CA LYS A 417 35.55 5.07 -14.38
C LYS A 417 34.40 4.08 -14.49
N ALA A 418 33.95 3.77 -15.71
CA ALA A 418 32.91 2.77 -15.93
C ALA A 418 33.29 1.41 -15.31
N ILE A 419 34.49 0.91 -15.60
CA ILE A 419 35.03 -0.36 -15.05
C ILE A 419 35.10 -0.31 -13.51
N GLN A 420 35.59 0.80 -12.92
CA GLN A 420 35.67 0.94 -11.46
C GLN A 420 34.28 0.87 -10.79
N LEU A 421 33.31 1.56 -11.35
CA LEU A 421 31.94 1.61 -10.81
C LEU A 421 31.23 0.26 -10.95
N LEU A 422 31.38 -0.39 -12.11
CA LEU A 422 30.80 -1.74 -12.34
C LEU A 422 31.45 -2.82 -11.47
N ARG A 423 32.75 -2.70 -11.14
CA ARG A 423 33.40 -3.61 -10.16
C ARG A 423 32.77 -3.46 -8.76
N LYS A 424 32.51 -2.22 -8.32
CA LYS A 424 31.82 -1.98 -7.04
C LYS A 424 30.41 -2.57 -7.06
N CYS A 425 29.66 -2.34 -8.12
CA CYS A 425 28.34 -2.93 -8.33
C CYS A 425 28.39 -4.46 -8.25
N LEU A 426 29.29 -5.10 -9.01
CA LEU A 426 29.43 -6.57 -9.06
C LEU A 426 29.80 -7.14 -7.69
N MET A 427 30.67 -6.48 -6.94
CA MET A 427 31.03 -6.91 -5.58
C MET A 427 29.83 -6.94 -4.66
N ILE A 428 29.00 -5.89 -4.65
CA ILE A 428 27.78 -5.82 -3.86
C ILE A 428 26.78 -6.89 -4.32
N GLN A 429 26.57 -7.06 -5.62
CA GLN A 429 25.65 -8.06 -6.17
C GLN A 429 26.07 -9.50 -5.82
N ILE A 430 27.39 -9.80 -5.85
CA ILE A 430 27.89 -11.12 -5.43
C ILE A 430 27.63 -11.36 -3.94
N LEU A 431 27.80 -10.37 -3.10
CA LEU A 431 27.50 -10.46 -1.66
C LEU A 431 26.02 -10.68 -1.38
N LEU A 432 25.13 -10.01 -2.12
CA LEU A 432 23.68 -10.10 -1.92
C LEU A 432 23.06 -11.35 -2.53
N TYR A 433 23.44 -11.71 -3.74
CA TYR A 433 22.74 -12.72 -4.55
C TYR A 433 23.60 -13.95 -4.90
N GLY A 434 24.92 -13.85 -4.72
CA GLY A 434 25.86 -14.87 -5.20
C GLY A 434 26.30 -14.64 -6.64
N ARG A 435 27.32 -15.44 -7.05
CA ARG A 435 27.99 -15.30 -8.37
C ARG A 435 27.12 -15.73 -9.55
N GLU A 436 26.23 -16.69 -9.33
CA GLU A 436 25.43 -17.33 -10.38
C GLU A 436 24.08 -16.65 -10.62
N HIS A 437 23.75 -15.62 -9.84
CA HIS A 437 22.51 -14.87 -10.02
C HIS A 437 22.56 -14.06 -11.32
N SER A 438 21.41 -13.91 -12.00
CA SER A 438 21.31 -13.21 -13.29
C SER A 438 21.93 -11.81 -13.26
N LYS A 439 21.58 -10.98 -12.25
CA LYS A 439 22.13 -9.62 -12.09
C LYS A 439 23.67 -9.62 -12.01
N SER A 440 24.27 -10.58 -11.27
CA SER A 440 25.71 -10.68 -11.12
C SER A 440 26.38 -11.12 -12.41
N ARG A 441 25.78 -12.05 -13.16
CA ARG A 441 26.26 -12.49 -14.47
C ARG A 441 26.21 -11.37 -15.50
N ASP A 442 25.08 -10.69 -15.61
CA ASP A 442 24.90 -9.58 -16.56
C ASP A 442 25.92 -8.45 -16.33
N THR A 443 26.16 -8.11 -15.05
CA THR A 443 27.18 -7.09 -14.71
C THR A 443 28.58 -7.58 -15.00
N LYS A 444 28.89 -8.85 -14.77
CA LYS A 444 30.20 -9.48 -15.07
C LYS A 444 30.45 -9.52 -16.57
N ASP A 445 29.43 -9.88 -17.35
CA ASP A 445 29.54 -9.94 -18.82
C ASP A 445 29.77 -8.55 -19.41
N LEU A 446 29.03 -7.54 -18.94
CA LEU A 446 29.23 -6.15 -19.32
C LEU A 446 30.64 -5.67 -18.95
N LEU A 447 31.13 -5.98 -17.77
CA LEU A 447 32.47 -5.65 -17.29
C LEU A 447 33.55 -6.30 -18.20
N THR A 448 33.37 -7.55 -18.58
CA THR A 448 34.27 -8.29 -19.45
C THR A 448 34.34 -7.67 -20.84
N LEU A 449 33.21 -7.28 -21.43
CA LEU A 449 33.13 -6.57 -22.70
C LEU A 449 33.89 -5.23 -22.66
N MET A 450 33.67 -4.44 -21.60
CA MET A 450 34.38 -3.16 -21.44
C MET A 450 35.87 -3.32 -21.23
N GLN A 451 36.32 -4.34 -20.53
CA GLN A 451 37.75 -4.63 -20.36
C GLN A 451 38.41 -5.02 -21.66
N ARG A 452 37.76 -5.85 -22.50
CA ARG A 452 38.23 -6.18 -23.86
C ARG A 452 38.32 -4.93 -24.72
N ALA A 453 37.30 -4.07 -24.75
CA ALA A 453 37.31 -2.81 -25.46
C ALA A 453 38.45 -1.87 -25.02
N SER A 454 38.71 -1.81 -23.70
CA SER A 454 39.83 -1.02 -23.15
C SER A 454 41.21 -1.54 -23.57
N SER A 455 41.39 -2.86 -23.61
CA SER A 455 42.65 -3.47 -24.01
C SER A 455 42.94 -3.24 -25.52
N HIS A 456 41.93 -3.32 -26.37
CA HIS A 456 42.07 -2.99 -27.80
C HIS A 456 42.43 -1.51 -28.02
N SER A 457 41.73 -0.58 -27.33
CA SER A 457 42.04 0.85 -27.43
C SER A 457 43.48 1.19 -26.99
N SER A 458 44.00 0.53 -25.97
CA SER A 458 45.37 0.73 -25.48
C SER A 458 46.41 0.14 -26.42
N ARG A 459 46.07 -0.92 -27.17
CA ARG A 459 46.94 -1.52 -28.19
C ARG A 459 47.06 -0.62 -29.43
N TRP A 460 45.94 -0.09 -29.92
CA TRP A 460 45.92 0.87 -31.03
C TRP A 460 46.74 2.15 -30.75
N ARG A 461 46.66 2.70 -29.52
CA ARG A 461 47.44 3.87 -29.11
C ARG A 461 48.95 3.59 -29.06
N ARG A 462 49.39 2.36 -28.79
CA ARG A 462 50.81 1.98 -28.81
C ARG A 462 51.31 1.76 -30.22
N GLU A 463 50.47 1.30 -31.13
CA GLU A 463 50.82 1.03 -32.53
C GLU A 463 50.81 2.29 -33.39
N THR A 464 50.09 3.37 -32.99
CA THR A 464 49.98 4.63 -33.74
C THR A 464 50.94 5.74 -33.29
N ILE A 465 51.79 5.51 -32.27
CA ILE A 465 52.87 6.45 -31.93
C ILE A 465 54.14 6.01 -32.73
N PRO A 466 54.52 6.72 -33.81
CA PRO A 466 55.79 6.43 -34.49
C PRO A 466 56.94 6.69 -33.51
N GLY A 467 57.79 5.68 -33.34
CA GLY A 467 58.94 5.78 -32.45
C GLY A 467 59.80 7.02 -32.83
N ARG A 468 60.05 7.87 -31.83
CA ARG A 468 61.13 8.86 -31.94
C ARG A 468 62.40 8.09 -32.21
N ARG A 469 62.85 8.13 -33.45
CA ARG A 469 64.24 7.72 -33.85
C ARG A 469 65.18 8.61 -33.03
N HIS A 470 65.99 8.02 -32.17
CA HIS A 470 67.19 8.66 -31.64
C HIS A 470 68.11 9.02 -32.82
N CYS A 471 68.17 10.31 -33.12
CA CYS A 471 69.31 10.83 -33.91
C CYS A 471 70.56 10.77 -33.02
N ILE A 472 71.37 9.79 -33.24
CA ILE A 472 72.73 9.77 -32.75
C ILE A 472 73.54 10.76 -33.65
N CYS A 473 73.75 11.97 -33.11
CA CYS A 473 74.76 12.87 -33.73
C CYS A 473 76.14 12.33 -33.36
N LYS A 474 76.82 11.72 -34.38
CA LYS A 474 78.23 11.50 -34.31
C LYS A 474 78.93 12.85 -34.43
N GLY A 475 79.59 13.27 -33.40
CA GLY A 475 80.58 14.33 -33.49
C GLY A 475 81.78 13.87 -34.26
N THR A 476 82.14 14.62 -35.27
CA THR A 476 83.45 14.57 -35.91
C THR A 476 84.23 15.78 -35.51
N GLU A 477 85.37 15.50 -34.82
CA GLU A 477 86.43 16.44 -34.59
C GLU A 477 87.10 16.77 -35.95
N ALA A 478 87.39 18.04 -36.19
CA ALA A 478 88.60 18.58 -36.81
C ALA A 478 88.65 20.12 -36.60
#